data_f27e40d7f3734833b35699aba8306f07
#
_entry.id   f27e40d7f3734833b35699aba8306f07
#
_cell.length_a   1.000
_cell.length_b   1.000
_cell.length_c   1.000
_cell.angle_alpha   90.00
_cell.angle_beta   90.00
_cell.angle_gamma   90.00
#
_symmetry.space_group_name_H-M   'P 1'
#
loop_
_entity.id
_entity.type
_entity.pdbx_description
1 polymer ?
#
loop_
_entity_poly.entity_id
_entity_poly.type
_entity_poly.pdbx_seq_one_letter_code
_entity_poly.pdbx_strand_id
1 'polypeptide(L)'
;MKNRSTGRLGGFTLIELLVVVLIIGILSAIALPQYQKAVTKARFAEAFTNLKVMAESIKRCELENGKASAHCRHVENLDLLPSQVGDCLNCVESPTIVYSVDIGGMNGEEYLAFAAYKKAEACLCILRDGTFTAGQGAGCSGDGKTLDFDLNKLLGLPESPGGCSCC
;
A
#
# COMPACT_ATOMS: atom_id res chain seq x y z
N MET A 1 13.93 -20.07 66.97
CA MET A 1 14.03 -18.67 66.53
C MET A 1 14.39 -18.66 65.04
N LYS A 2 13.48 -18.20 64.17
CA LYS A 2 13.63 -18.29 62.69
C LYS A 2 13.99 -16.90 62.19
N ASN A 3 15.27 -16.69 61.80
CA ASN A 3 15.74 -15.43 61.25
C ASN A 3 15.05 -15.20 59.91
N ARG A 4 14.20 -14.19 59.80
CA ARG A 4 13.71 -13.65 58.53
C ARG A 4 14.75 -12.74 57.94
N SER A 5 15.46 -13.15 56.92
CA SER A 5 16.27 -12.32 56.07
C SER A 5 15.35 -11.40 55.29
N THR A 6 15.31 -10.12 55.65
CA THR A 6 14.71 -9.05 54.87
C THR A 6 15.62 -8.71 53.70
N GLY A 7 15.32 -9.29 52.53
CA GLY A 7 15.96 -8.90 51.28
C GLY A 7 15.76 -7.39 51.04
N ARG A 8 16.84 -6.63 50.90
CA ARG A 8 16.80 -5.23 50.48
C ARG A 8 16.26 -5.20 49.04
N LEU A 9 15.04 -4.68 48.89
CA LEU A 9 14.51 -4.30 47.58
C LEU A 9 15.29 -3.05 47.13
N GLY A 10 16.22 -3.22 46.22
CA GLY A 10 16.92 -2.11 45.56
C GLY A 10 15.89 -1.28 44.78
N GLY A 11 15.67 -0.03 45.14
CA GLY A 11 14.86 0.92 44.38
C GLY A 11 15.66 1.52 43.23
N PHE A 12 15.01 1.78 42.11
CA PHE A 12 15.59 2.51 40.96
C PHE A 12 15.84 3.98 41.35
N THR A 13 16.94 4.54 40.90
CA THR A 13 17.22 5.97 41.05
C THR A 13 16.50 6.78 39.96
N LEU A 14 16.13 8.03 40.29
CA LEU A 14 15.49 8.96 39.33
C LEU A 14 16.36 9.18 38.08
N ILE A 15 17.68 9.23 38.24
CA ILE A 15 18.61 9.44 37.13
C ILE A 15 18.70 8.25 36.20
N GLU A 16 18.66 7.01 36.71
CA GLU A 16 18.61 5.80 35.88
C GLU A 16 17.39 5.77 34.95
N LEU A 17 16.24 6.18 35.49
CA LEU A 17 15.00 6.23 34.71
C LEU A 17 15.04 7.38 33.69
N LEU A 18 15.59 8.52 34.03
CA LEU A 18 15.71 9.68 33.16
C LEU A 18 16.64 9.41 31.97
N VAL A 19 17.80 8.78 32.21
CA VAL A 19 18.75 8.43 31.14
C VAL A 19 18.13 7.40 30.15
N VAL A 20 17.42 6.41 30.66
CA VAL A 20 16.78 5.38 29.81
C VAL A 20 15.74 6.00 28.89
N VAL A 21 14.83 6.85 29.41
CA VAL A 21 13.80 7.49 28.58
C VAL A 21 14.39 8.46 27.57
N LEU A 22 15.50 9.13 27.90
CA LEU A 22 16.22 10.00 26.98
C LEU A 22 16.79 9.19 25.80
N ILE A 23 17.45 8.07 26.07
CA ILE A 23 18.01 7.20 25.03
C ILE A 23 16.91 6.63 24.14
N ILE A 24 15.81 6.11 24.73
CA ILE A 24 14.68 5.58 23.97
C ILE A 24 14.06 6.69 23.11
N GLY A 25 13.93 7.91 23.63
CA GLY A 25 13.42 9.07 22.90
C GLY A 25 14.24 9.37 21.64
N ILE A 26 15.57 9.42 21.74
CA ILE A 26 16.46 9.68 20.60
C ILE A 26 16.41 8.53 19.57
N LEU A 27 16.45 7.28 20.02
CA LEU A 27 16.39 6.13 19.14
C LEU A 27 15.05 6.05 18.40
N SER A 28 13.95 6.31 19.09
CA SER A 28 12.60 6.30 18.51
C SER A 28 12.43 7.39 17.45
N ALA A 29 12.99 8.56 17.64
CA ALA A 29 12.92 9.65 16.67
C ALA A 29 13.52 9.28 15.30
N ILE A 30 14.54 8.44 15.28
CA ILE A 30 15.19 7.98 14.04
C ILE A 30 14.51 6.70 13.50
N ALA A 31 14.13 5.78 14.37
CA ALA A 31 13.60 4.47 13.98
C ALA A 31 12.18 4.54 13.42
N LEU A 32 11.31 5.41 13.95
CA LEU A 32 9.90 5.48 13.57
C LEU A 32 9.69 5.81 12.09
N PRO A 33 10.31 6.86 11.51
CA PRO A 33 10.13 7.18 10.09
C PRO A 33 10.68 6.09 9.16
N GLN A 34 11.77 5.43 9.53
CA GLN A 34 12.33 4.33 8.74
C GLN A 34 11.40 3.10 8.77
N TYR A 35 10.83 2.79 9.93
CA TYR A 35 9.85 1.72 10.07
C TYR A 35 8.61 1.95 9.20
N GLN A 36 8.06 3.17 9.18
CA GLN A 36 6.91 3.52 8.34
C GLN A 36 7.19 3.30 6.85
N LYS A 37 8.37 3.73 6.37
CA LYS A 37 8.79 3.49 4.98
C LYS A 37 8.90 2.00 4.65
N ALA A 38 9.50 1.21 5.54
CA ALA A 38 9.64 -0.24 5.36
C ALA A 38 8.28 -0.95 5.30
N VAL A 39 7.36 -0.59 6.19
CA VAL A 39 5.99 -1.14 6.20
C VAL A 39 5.23 -0.75 4.93
N THR A 40 5.30 0.51 4.49
CA THR A 40 4.67 0.94 3.24
C THR A 40 5.22 0.17 2.04
N LYS A 41 6.54 0.03 1.94
CA LYS A 41 7.18 -0.76 0.88
C LYS A 41 6.71 -2.21 0.88
N ALA A 42 6.58 -2.84 2.05
CA ALA A 42 6.08 -4.21 2.16
C ALA A 42 4.63 -4.35 1.69
N ARG A 43 3.76 -3.36 1.98
CA ARG A 43 2.37 -3.34 1.50
C ARG A 43 2.30 -3.23 -0.03
N PHE A 44 3.09 -2.33 -0.61
CA PHE A 44 3.12 -2.20 -2.07
C PHE A 44 3.76 -3.41 -2.76
N ALA A 45 4.64 -4.17 -2.10
CA ALA A 45 5.14 -5.44 -2.64
C ALA A 45 4.00 -6.46 -2.88
N GLU A 46 3.03 -6.55 -1.97
CA GLU A 46 1.80 -7.33 -2.16
C GLU A 46 0.98 -6.77 -3.34
N ALA A 47 0.84 -5.44 -3.43
CA ALA A 47 0.11 -4.79 -4.50
C ALA A 47 0.69 -5.08 -5.89
N PHE A 48 2.00 -5.11 -6.05
CA PHE A 48 2.65 -5.47 -7.31
C PHE A 48 2.25 -6.86 -7.80
N THR A 49 2.22 -7.83 -6.91
CA THR A 49 1.85 -9.21 -7.25
C THR A 49 0.38 -9.30 -7.64
N ASN A 50 -0.50 -8.72 -6.86
CA ASN A 50 -1.94 -8.78 -7.10
C ASN A 50 -2.33 -8.02 -8.38
N LEU A 51 -1.73 -6.86 -8.65
CA LEU A 51 -1.98 -6.12 -9.88
C LEU A 51 -1.51 -6.86 -11.13
N LYS A 52 -0.38 -7.59 -11.07
CA LYS A 52 0.04 -8.45 -12.20
C LYS A 52 -0.99 -9.53 -12.49
N VAL A 53 -1.45 -10.23 -11.46
CA VAL A 53 -2.48 -11.26 -11.58
C VAL A 53 -3.77 -10.69 -12.18
N MET A 54 -4.20 -9.52 -11.71
CA MET A 54 -5.38 -8.83 -12.27
C MET A 54 -5.18 -8.44 -13.74
N ALA A 55 -4.04 -7.87 -14.08
CA ALA A 55 -3.73 -7.47 -15.45
C ALA A 55 -3.71 -8.67 -16.43
N GLU A 56 -3.19 -9.79 -15.99
CA GLU A 56 -3.20 -11.02 -16.79
C GLU A 56 -4.62 -11.58 -16.98
N SER A 57 -5.45 -11.54 -15.92
CA SER A 57 -6.85 -11.92 -15.99
C SER A 57 -7.65 -11.00 -16.92
N ILE A 58 -7.43 -9.69 -16.87
CA ILE A 58 -8.03 -8.72 -17.79
C ILE A 58 -7.64 -9.02 -19.22
N LYS A 59 -6.34 -9.27 -19.48
CA LYS A 59 -5.86 -9.60 -20.83
C LYS A 59 -6.50 -10.89 -21.39
N ARG A 60 -6.69 -11.92 -20.54
CA ARG A 60 -7.40 -13.16 -20.94
C ARG A 60 -8.86 -12.87 -21.27
N CYS A 61 -9.56 -12.13 -20.41
CA CYS A 61 -10.94 -11.72 -20.68
C CYS A 61 -11.06 -10.94 -22.01
N GLU A 62 -10.12 -10.05 -22.31
CA GLU A 62 -10.11 -9.29 -23.57
C GLU A 62 -9.81 -10.15 -24.80
N LEU A 63 -9.08 -11.25 -24.67
CA LEU A 63 -8.90 -12.20 -25.78
C LEU A 63 -10.21 -12.87 -26.17
N GLU A 64 -11.10 -13.11 -25.22
CA GLU A 64 -12.39 -13.75 -25.45
C GLU A 64 -13.48 -12.76 -25.88
N ASN A 65 -13.49 -11.56 -25.31
CA ASN A 65 -14.58 -10.58 -25.44
C ASN A 65 -14.20 -9.33 -26.26
N GLY A 66 -12.98 -9.25 -26.75
CA GLY A 66 -12.43 -8.09 -27.46
C GLY A 66 -11.72 -7.09 -26.55
N LYS A 67 -10.78 -6.34 -27.15
CA LYS A 67 -9.97 -5.33 -26.44
C LYS A 67 -10.87 -4.23 -25.85
N ALA A 68 -10.60 -3.87 -24.62
CA ALA A 68 -11.32 -2.84 -23.84
C ALA A 68 -12.83 -3.12 -23.68
N SER A 69 -13.24 -4.38 -23.74
CA SER A 69 -14.64 -4.78 -23.56
C SER A 69 -15.18 -4.31 -22.23
N ALA A 70 -16.43 -3.78 -22.24
CA ALA A 70 -17.12 -3.40 -21.01
C ALA A 70 -17.28 -4.58 -20.04
N HIS A 71 -17.40 -5.79 -20.56
CA HIS A 71 -17.46 -7.03 -19.76
C HIS A 71 -16.22 -7.22 -18.88
N CYS A 72 -15.02 -6.94 -19.40
CA CYS A 72 -13.76 -7.12 -18.71
C CYS A 72 -13.43 -5.98 -17.71
N ARG A 73 -14.26 -4.94 -17.64
CA ARG A 73 -14.13 -3.86 -16.66
C ARG A 73 -14.70 -4.22 -15.30
N HIS A 74 -15.42 -5.33 -15.20
CA HIS A 74 -16.03 -5.79 -13.96
C HIS A 74 -15.19 -6.90 -13.33
N VAL A 75 -14.77 -6.69 -12.09
CA VAL A 75 -13.91 -7.64 -11.35
C VAL A 75 -14.56 -9.02 -11.24
N GLU A 76 -15.88 -9.08 -11.14
CA GLU A 76 -16.67 -10.31 -11.05
C GLU A 76 -16.57 -11.21 -12.30
N ASN A 77 -16.19 -10.64 -13.45
CA ASN A 77 -16.03 -11.36 -14.72
C ASN A 77 -14.60 -11.84 -14.94
N LEU A 78 -13.69 -11.59 -14.00
CA LEU A 78 -12.31 -12.02 -14.08
C LEU A 78 -12.14 -13.41 -13.44
N ASP A 79 -11.34 -14.27 -14.06
CA ASP A 79 -11.13 -15.67 -13.66
C ASP A 79 -10.23 -15.86 -12.43
N LEU A 80 -9.60 -14.79 -11.94
CA LEU A 80 -8.74 -14.80 -10.75
C LEU A 80 -9.20 -13.71 -9.78
N LEU A 81 -10.11 -14.09 -8.91
CA LEU A 81 -10.49 -13.25 -7.79
C LEU A 81 -9.60 -13.55 -6.59
N PRO A 82 -8.94 -12.55 -6.00
CA PRO A 82 -8.57 -12.62 -4.60
C PRO A 82 -9.85 -12.89 -3.79
N SER A 83 -9.79 -13.72 -2.80
CA SER A 83 -10.92 -14.31 -2.07
C SER A 83 -11.82 -13.32 -1.30
N GLN A 84 -11.76 -12.03 -1.55
CA GLN A 84 -12.53 -11.00 -0.85
C GLN A 84 -13.00 -9.91 -1.81
N VAL A 85 -14.19 -10.10 -2.34
CA VAL A 85 -14.96 -9.00 -2.97
C VAL A 85 -15.45 -8.13 -1.81
N GLY A 86 -14.98 -6.89 -1.71
CA GLY A 86 -15.44 -5.91 -0.72
C GLY A 86 -16.79 -5.29 -1.10
N ASP A 87 -17.33 -4.44 -0.22
CA ASP A 87 -18.60 -3.71 -0.43
C ASP A 87 -18.51 -2.64 -1.53
N CYS A 88 -17.38 -2.48 -2.20
CA CYS A 88 -17.20 -1.53 -3.28
C CYS A 88 -17.63 -2.12 -4.62
N LEU A 89 -18.36 -1.33 -5.40
CA LEU A 89 -18.70 -1.65 -6.78
C LEU A 89 -17.43 -1.77 -7.61
N ASN A 90 -17.18 -3.00 -8.14
CA ASN A 90 -16.08 -3.27 -9.07
C ASN A 90 -14.65 -3.19 -8.48
N CYS A 91 -14.50 -3.48 -7.21
CA CYS A 91 -13.18 -3.57 -6.60
C CYS A 91 -13.01 -4.79 -5.69
N VAL A 92 -11.77 -5.10 -5.38
CA VAL A 92 -11.37 -6.13 -4.41
C VAL A 92 -10.69 -5.45 -3.24
N GLU A 93 -11.12 -5.73 -2.03
CA GLU A 93 -10.55 -5.15 -0.83
C GLU A 93 -9.66 -6.10 -0.06
N SER A 94 -8.46 -5.64 0.27
CA SER A 94 -7.65 -6.18 1.35
C SER A 94 -7.77 -5.27 2.60
N PRO A 95 -7.28 -5.69 3.77
CA PRO A 95 -7.32 -4.85 4.97
C PRO A 95 -6.64 -3.47 4.80
N THR A 96 -5.73 -3.34 3.86
CA THR A 96 -4.91 -2.14 3.68
C THR A 96 -4.94 -1.53 2.29
N ILE A 97 -5.36 -2.28 1.26
CA ILE A 97 -5.33 -1.87 -0.14
C ILE A 97 -6.68 -2.20 -0.78
N VAL A 98 -7.15 -1.31 -1.62
CA VAL A 98 -8.28 -1.53 -2.53
C VAL A 98 -7.71 -1.70 -3.93
N TYR A 99 -8.11 -2.77 -4.62
CA TYR A 99 -7.75 -3.03 -6.02
C TYR A 99 -8.98 -2.80 -6.90
N SER A 100 -8.81 -2.11 -8.01
CA SER A 100 -9.89 -1.90 -8.98
C SER A 100 -9.39 -2.05 -10.40
N VAL A 101 -10.32 -2.44 -11.28
CA VAL A 101 -10.08 -2.50 -12.72
C VAL A 101 -10.39 -1.13 -13.30
N ASP A 102 -9.43 -0.59 -14.04
CA ASP A 102 -9.61 0.65 -14.80
C ASP A 102 -9.05 0.44 -16.21
N ILE A 103 -9.91 0.00 -17.11
CA ILE A 103 -9.56 -0.16 -18.52
C ILE A 103 -9.92 1.13 -19.26
N GLY A 104 -8.98 2.02 -19.36
CA GLY A 104 -9.14 3.29 -20.05
C GLY A 104 -8.24 4.34 -19.43
N GLY A 105 -7.35 4.92 -20.13
CA GLY A 105 -6.41 5.88 -19.59
C GLY A 105 -6.94 7.30 -19.58
N MET A 106 -6.58 8.09 -18.57
CA MET A 106 -6.49 9.53 -18.72
C MET A 106 -5.14 9.86 -19.40
N ASN A 107 -5.12 10.86 -20.26
CA ASN A 107 -3.92 11.36 -20.94
C ASN A 107 -3.20 10.40 -21.92
N GLY A 108 -3.91 9.40 -22.48
CA GLY A 108 -3.36 8.52 -23.52
C GLY A 108 -2.56 7.32 -23.00
N GLU A 109 -2.44 7.14 -21.70
CA GLU A 109 -1.88 5.93 -21.10
C GLU A 109 -3.00 4.91 -20.84
N GLU A 110 -2.80 3.67 -21.32
CA GLU A 110 -3.76 2.58 -21.12
C GLU A 110 -3.47 1.84 -19.81
N TYR A 111 -4.14 2.24 -18.72
CA TYR A 111 -4.13 1.48 -17.48
C TYR A 111 -5.00 0.23 -17.58
N LEU A 112 -4.65 -0.81 -16.83
CA LEU A 112 -5.47 -2.01 -16.69
C LEU A 112 -6.10 -2.12 -15.31
N ALA A 113 -5.33 -1.84 -14.28
CA ALA A 113 -5.79 -1.92 -12.90
C ALA A 113 -4.98 -1.00 -12.01
N PHE A 114 -5.54 -0.65 -10.86
CA PHE A 114 -4.85 0.11 -9.84
C PHE A 114 -5.07 -0.47 -8.43
N ALA A 115 -4.14 -0.16 -7.54
CA ALA A 115 -4.19 -0.47 -6.13
C ALA A 115 -4.07 0.83 -5.32
N ALA A 116 -5.08 1.15 -4.52
CA ALA A 116 -5.11 2.33 -3.66
C ALA A 116 -4.86 1.96 -2.21
N TYR A 117 -3.98 2.68 -1.53
CA TYR A 117 -3.65 2.46 -0.13
C TYR A 117 -4.64 3.18 0.77
N LYS A 118 -5.40 2.44 1.60
CA LYS A 118 -6.49 2.99 2.44
C LYS A 118 -6.05 4.02 3.46
N LYS A 119 -4.81 3.96 3.94
CA LYS A 119 -4.30 4.81 5.03
C LYS A 119 -3.57 6.07 4.58
N ALA A 120 -3.39 6.26 3.28
CA ALA A 120 -2.77 7.46 2.73
C ALA A 120 -3.20 7.65 1.27
N GLU A 121 -3.12 8.87 0.78
CA GLU A 121 -3.36 9.21 -0.62
C GLU A 121 -2.20 8.72 -1.49
N ALA A 122 -2.15 7.41 -1.71
CA ALA A 122 -1.12 6.75 -2.48
C ALA A 122 -1.70 5.59 -3.28
N CYS A 123 -1.33 5.50 -4.54
CA CYS A 123 -1.78 4.44 -5.43
C CYS A 123 -0.65 3.89 -6.30
N LEU A 124 -0.87 2.68 -6.80
CA LEU A 124 -0.02 1.99 -7.75
C LEU A 124 -0.89 1.53 -8.91
N CYS A 125 -0.50 1.84 -10.13
CA CYS A 125 -1.18 1.41 -11.34
C CYS A 125 -0.30 0.47 -12.14
N ILE A 126 -0.93 -0.46 -12.87
CA ILE A 126 -0.28 -1.28 -13.89
C ILE A 126 -0.80 -0.88 -15.26
N LEU A 127 0.13 -0.57 -16.18
CA LEU A 127 -0.16 -0.24 -17.55
C LEU A 127 -0.32 -1.52 -18.40
N ARG A 128 -0.86 -1.36 -19.60
CA ARG A 128 -1.08 -2.47 -20.54
C ARG A 128 0.21 -3.15 -20.99
N ASP A 129 1.30 -2.44 -21.05
CA ASP A 129 2.64 -2.97 -21.37
C ASP A 129 3.26 -3.78 -20.22
N GLY A 130 2.65 -3.71 -19.02
CA GLY A 130 3.11 -4.38 -17.81
C GLY A 130 4.01 -3.51 -16.93
N THR A 131 4.24 -2.25 -17.30
CA THR A 131 4.97 -1.30 -16.46
C THR A 131 4.10 -0.82 -15.30
N PHE A 132 4.75 -0.38 -14.23
CA PHE A 132 4.08 0.17 -13.06
C PHE A 132 4.37 1.65 -12.92
N THR A 133 3.36 2.39 -12.50
CA THR A 133 3.49 3.79 -12.10
C THR A 133 2.85 3.99 -10.73
N ALA A 134 3.38 4.91 -9.95
CA ALA A 134 2.81 5.25 -8.66
C ALA A 134 2.38 6.71 -8.63
N GLY A 135 1.34 7.00 -7.88
CA GLY A 135 0.80 8.35 -7.67
C GLY A 135 0.62 8.65 -6.19
N GLN A 136 0.65 9.93 -5.85
CA GLN A 136 0.39 10.46 -4.52
C GLN A 136 -0.46 11.72 -4.64
N GLY A 137 -1.35 11.93 -3.67
CA GLY A 137 -2.18 13.14 -3.58
C GLY A 137 -3.66 12.90 -3.78
N ALA A 138 -4.43 13.95 -3.93
CA ALA A 138 -5.90 13.99 -3.89
C ALA A 138 -6.62 13.12 -4.94
N GLY A 139 -5.91 12.55 -5.90
CA GLY A 139 -6.48 11.60 -6.86
C GLY A 139 -6.38 10.13 -6.43
N CYS A 140 -5.70 9.84 -5.31
CA CYS A 140 -5.59 8.48 -4.77
C CYS A 140 -6.56 8.32 -3.59
N SER A 141 -7.45 7.36 -3.68
CA SER A 141 -8.43 7.06 -2.62
C SER A 141 -7.71 6.67 -1.32
N GLY A 142 -7.91 7.44 -0.26
CA GLY A 142 -7.33 7.20 1.07
C GLY A 142 -7.87 8.16 2.11
N ASP A 143 -7.40 8.06 3.35
CA ASP A 143 -7.88 8.85 4.50
C ASP A 143 -7.44 10.34 4.46
N GLY A 144 -7.05 10.89 3.31
CA GLY A 144 -6.59 12.27 3.16
C GLY A 144 -5.22 12.56 3.75
N LYS A 145 -4.46 11.53 4.12
CA LYS A 145 -3.09 11.65 4.62
C LYS A 145 -2.08 11.48 3.48
N THR A 146 -1.29 12.51 3.25
CA THR A 146 -0.14 12.40 2.34
C THR A 146 1.00 11.62 3.00
N LEU A 147 1.80 10.93 2.20
CA LEU A 147 3.03 10.30 2.68
C LEU A 147 4.13 11.36 2.81
N ASP A 148 4.92 11.30 3.89
CA ASP A 148 6.06 12.19 4.13
C ASP A 148 7.30 11.86 3.25
N PHE A 149 7.13 11.01 2.24
CA PHE A 149 8.21 10.57 1.35
C PHE A 149 7.67 10.28 -0.05
N ASP A 150 8.54 10.40 -1.05
CA ASP A 150 8.22 10.10 -2.45
C ASP A 150 8.05 8.58 -2.66
N LEU A 151 6.85 8.18 -3.11
CA LEU A 151 6.49 6.79 -3.33
C LEU A 151 7.23 6.19 -4.54
N ASN A 152 7.40 6.94 -5.63
CA ASN A 152 8.12 6.47 -6.82
C ASN A 152 9.56 6.14 -6.46
N LYS A 153 10.23 7.03 -5.73
CA LYS A 153 11.60 6.83 -5.25
C LYS A 153 11.71 5.66 -4.28
N LEU A 154 10.72 5.50 -3.38
CA LEU A 154 10.69 4.38 -2.43
C LEU A 154 10.56 3.03 -3.14
N LEU A 155 9.72 2.95 -4.17
CA LEU A 155 9.44 1.74 -4.93
C LEU A 155 10.44 1.50 -6.08
N GLY A 156 11.26 2.49 -6.42
CA GLY A 156 12.21 2.42 -7.55
C GLY A 156 11.50 2.48 -8.90
N LEU A 157 10.37 3.19 -8.98
CA LEU A 157 9.60 3.35 -10.20
C LEU A 157 10.02 4.63 -10.95
N PRO A 158 9.89 4.67 -12.30
CA PRO A 158 10.10 5.88 -13.05
C PRO A 158 9.06 6.95 -12.67
N GLU A 159 9.46 8.21 -12.72
CA GLU A 159 8.51 9.31 -12.61
C GLU A 159 7.62 9.31 -13.85
N SER A 160 6.33 9.11 -13.68
CA SER A 160 5.36 9.21 -14.76
C SER A 160 4.88 10.66 -14.89
N PRO A 161 4.93 11.28 -16.08
CA PRO A 161 4.46 12.65 -16.29
C PRO A 161 2.95 12.82 -16.04
N GLY A 162 2.18 11.75 -15.98
CA GLY A 162 0.74 11.79 -15.74
C GLY A 162 0.30 11.32 -14.34
N GLY A 163 1.18 10.69 -13.58
CA GLY A 163 0.86 10.10 -12.29
C GLY A 163 -0.26 9.04 -12.37
N CYS A 164 -0.25 8.05 -11.48
CA CYS A 164 -1.39 7.19 -11.25
C CYS A 164 -2.48 8.02 -10.55
N SER A 165 -3.60 8.27 -11.20
CA SER A 165 -4.75 8.93 -10.60
C SER A 165 -5.87 7.92 -10.43
N CYS A 166 -6.31 7.73 -9.20
CA CYS A 166 -7.40 6.82 -8.85
C CYS A 166 -8.72 7.62 -8.77
N CYS A 167 -9.17 8.17 -9.88
CA CYS A 167 -10.47 8.87 -9.95
C CYS A 167 -11.54 7.98 -10.55
#